data_fde4baac1276850459c91a62ae070d99
#
_entry.id   fde4baac1276850459c91a62ae070d99
#
_cell.length_a   1.000
_cell.length_b   1.000
_cell.length_c   1.000
_cell.angle_alpha   90.00
_cell.angle_beta   90.00
_cell.angle_gamma   90.00
#
_symmetry.space_group_name_H-M   'P 1'
#
loop_
_entity.id
_entity.type
_entity.pdbx_description
1 polymer ?
#
loop_
_entity_poly.entity_id
_entity_poly.type
_entity_poly.pdbx_seq_one_letter_code
_entity_poly.pdbx_strand_id
1 'polypeptide(L)'
;MKIKDIKFGKNDAHNELQEFGEDYYTESFLVYEKYKIHTFLAGENYFICGNKGTGKTAFLKFLECKLSEDVQNLVIPVRFKAIDNVDKGNIRSMANNIKEEVIQNVNVDKSTSYILIWQIYLINQVIKNANNGEYHLFQEDKNYILLIKLLRLLYADEAGKIVPKLTKGYAKINISSMKGIEASVGLDIEYDKKTERINFNKTAKLILDLYSKLEYAENPVYILVDELEISVKNKKEFSRDVELIRDLILAIDKMNHMAKELGHKIKIIAAIRREVMNQVLSYGYEINKCVEDYGVVIEWFQKGGSYMDSPLLKIIENKIHATEKINKLPITDDVWNKYFVPIVNGNEVRKHILSYTWQRPRDVIRMLRFVQDESGEEKVISQEMFDRAMQKYSESSWNEIAEELALSYTDARNIEAIKKFFTGIEVPFTFSYCCRRAEELGEIYEYVKEFFEKYKMIDFLEKMFEWGVIGNSGARMAFKFLGDRDLAPTNNMIIHTPLRNFFAVKSRRNNE
;
A
#
# COMPACT_ATOMS: atom_id res chain seq x y z
N MET A 1 -25.70 21.68 10.32
CA MET A 1 -25.37 21.04 9.04
C MET A 1 -26.18 19.74 8.96
N LYS A 2 -26.66 19.32 7.78
CA LYS A 2 -27.30 18.02 7.58
C LYS A 2 -26.25 16.94 7.45
N ILE A 3 -26.58 15.70 7.80
CA ILE A 3 -25.62 14.59 7.74
C ILE A 3 -25.12 14.34 6.32
N LYS A 4 -26.00 14.45 5.30
CA LYS A 4 -25.62 14.31 3.88
C LYS A 4 -24.56 15.30 3.40
N ASP A 5 -24.42 16.44 4.08
CA ASP A 5 -23.46 17.50 3.73
C ASP A 5 -22.07 17.28 4.37
N ILE A 6 -21.93 16.34 5.30
CA ILE A 6 -20.66 16.03 5.95
C ILE A 6 -19.77 15.26 4.98
N LYS A 7 -18.53 15.69 4.83
CA LYS A 7 -17.54 15.00 4.01
C LYS A 7 -16.80 13.97 4.87
N PHE A 8 -17.36 12.76 5.03
CA PHE A 8 -16.67 11.69 5.80
C PHE A 8 -15.42 11.12 5.11
N GLY A 9 -15.18 11.45 3.85
CA GLY A 9 -14.03 10.97 3.09
C GLY A 9 -14.39 9.92 2.04
N LYS A 10 -13.35 9.35 1.43
CA LYS A 10 -13.47 8.30 0.41
C LYS A 10 -12.64 7.07 0.81
N ASN A 11 -12.94 5.92 0.20
CA ASN A 11 -12.14 4.69 0.42
C ASN A 11 -10.72 4.80 -0.16
N ASP A 12 -10.53 5.69 -1.13
CA ASP A 12 -9.28 5.99 -1.79
C ASP A 12 -8.89 7.46 -1.56
N ALA A 13 -7.66 7.67 -1.10
CA ALA A 13 -7.16 9.00 -0.74
C ALA A 13 -6.98 9.93 -1.94
N HIS A 14 -6.70 9.39 -3.13
CA HIS A 14 -6.62 10.19 -4.35
C HIS A 14 -7.97 10.74 -4.75
N ASN A 15 -9.00 9.88 -4.70
CA ASN A 15 -10.37 10.29 -5.00
C ASN A 15 -10.87 11.31 -3.99
N GLU A 16 -10.47 11.17 -2.71
CA GLU A 16 -10.80 12.14 -1.66
C GLU A 16 -10.18 13.50 -1.94
N LEU A 17 -8.88 13.53 -2.22
CA LEU A 17 -8.17 14.77 -2.55
C LEU A 17 -8.72 15.43 -3.83
N GLN A 18 -8.99 14.66 -4.87
CA GLN A 18 -9.51 15.15 -6.14
C GLN A 18 -10.93 15.74 -6.02
N GLU A 19 -11.80 15.11 -5.20
CA GLU A 19 -13.20 15.53 -5.09
C GLU A 19 -13.39 16.66 -4.08
N PHE A 20 -12.65 16.65 -2.96
CA PHE A 20 -12.87 17.61 -1.88
C PHE A 20 -11.85 18.75 -1.83
N GLY A 21 -10.75 18.62 -2.57
CA GLY A 21 -9.69 19.63 -2.65
C GLY A 21 -8.65 19.52 -1.53
N GLU A 22 -7.54 20.20 -1.75
CA GLU A 22 -6.35 20.13 -0.89
C GLU A 22 -6.59 20.76 0.50
N ASP A 23 -7.31 21.88 0.57
CA ASP A 23 -7.63 22.56 1.83
C ASP A 23 -8.42 21.65 2.77
N TYR A 24 -9.47 20.97 2.24
CA TYR A 24 -10.22 19.99 3.03
C TYR A 24 -9.35 18.82 3.44
N TYR A 25 -8.55 18.29 2.49
CA TYR A 25 -7.76 17.10 2.71
C TYR A 25 -6.73 17.29 3.83
N THR A 26 -5.98 18.38 3.77
CA THR A 26 -4.96 18.73 4.77
C THR A 26 -5.57 19.05 6.12
N GLU A 27 -6.68 19.77 6.17
CA GLU A 27 -7.38 20.11 7.40
C GLU A 27 -8.01 18.90 8.08
N SER A 28 -8.57 17.96 7.28
CA SER A 28 -9.23 16.76 7.81
C SER A 28 -8.25 15.62 8.19
N PHE A 29 -6.99 15.72 7.77
CA PHE A 29 -6.00 14.69 8.04
C PHE A 29 -5.59 14.71 9.52
N LEU A 30 -5.62 13.55 10.17
CA LEU A 30 -5.15 13.42 11.53
C LEU A 30 -3.62 13.30 11.57
N VAL A 31 -2.96 14.39 11.96
CA VAL A 31 -1.53 14.37 12.29
C VAL A 31 -1.35 13.68 13.63
N TYR A 32 -1.07 12.39 13.59
CA TYR A 32 -0.89 11.58 14.79
C TYR A 32 0.59 11.51 15.15
N GLU A 33 0.96 12.03 16.32
CA GLU A 33 2.36 12.20 16.76
C GLU A 33 3.17 10.90 16.70
N LYS A 34 2.54 9.76 17.03
CA LYS A 34 3.17 8.43 16.96
C LYS A 34 3.72 8.08 15.57
N TYR A 35 3.18 8.69 14.50
CA TYR A 35 3.64 8.41 13.12
C TYR A 35 4.79 9.30 12.68
N LYS A 36 5.29 10.16 13.56
CA LYS A 36 6.55 10.89 13.38
C LYS A 36 6.66 11.58 11.99
N ILE A 37 5.61 12.28 11.54
CA ILE A 37 5.58 12.91 10.21
C ILE A 37 6.83 13.78 9.98
N HIS A 38 7.30 14.48 11.01
CA HIS A 38 8.48 15.34 10.94
C HIS A 38 9.76 14.57 10.53
N THR A 39 9.92 13.30 10.90
CA THR A 39 11.10 12.50 10.54
C THR A 39 11.14 12.16 9.06
N PHE A 40 9.96 12.05 8.41
CA PHE A 40 9.88 11.88 6.95
C PHE A 40 10.29 13.17 6.23
N LEU A 41 9.86 14.33 6.73
CA LEU A 41 10.26 15.62 6.19
C LEU A 41 11.77 15.87 6.37
N ALA A 42 12.34 15.42 7.50
CA ALA A 42 13.79 15.47 7.74
C ALA A 42 14.59 14.45 6.92
N GLY A 43 13.95 13.39 6.39
CA GLY A 43 14.60 12.29 5.67
C GLY A 43 15.29 11.28 6.60
N GLU A 44 14.86 11.23 7.87
CA GLU A 44 15.31 10.24 8.86
C GLU A 44 14.55 8.92 8.70
N ASN A 45 13.26 9.00 8.35
CA ASN A 45 12.43 7.87 7.98
C ASN A 45 11.98 8.00 6.53
N TYR A 46 11.85 6.86 5.83
CA TYR A 46 11.41 6.85 4.44
C TYR A 46 10.57 5.61 4.05
N PHE A 47 10.23 4.74 5.00
CA PHE A 47 9.27 3.66 4.78
C PHE A 47 8.04 3.81 5.66
N ILE A 48 6.87 3.85 5.04
CA ILE A 48 5.56 3.88 5.71
C ILE A 48 4.97 2.48 5.61
N CYS A 49 4.97 1.73 6.72
CA CYS A 49 4.53 0.35 6.76
C CYS A 49 3.14 0.22 7.39
N GLY A 50 2.36 -0.76 6.96
CA GLY A 50 1.05 -1.04 7.57
C GLY A 50 0.18 -1.94 6.71
N ASN A 51 -0.87 -2.49 7.30
CA ASN A 51 -1.83 -3.34 6.62
C ASN A 51 -2.67 -2.56 5.59
N LYS A 52 -3.40 -3.25 4.71
CA LYS A 52 -4.36 -2.61 3.80
C LYS A 52 -5.40 -1.82 4.60
N GLY A 53 -5.74 -0.61 4.14
CA GLY A 53 -6.75 0.26 4.80
C GLY A 53 -6.26 1.06 6.00
N THR A 54 -4.98 0.96 6.40
CA THR A 54 -4.41 1.74 7.52
C THR A 54 -4.08 3.20 7.19
N GLY A 55 -4.26 3.64 5.94
CA GLY A 55 -4.06 5.05 5.57
C GLY A 55 -2.67 5.41 5.06
N LYS A 56 -1.84 4.45 4.62
CA LYS A 56 -0.51 4.71 4.04
C LYS A 56 -0.55 5.69 2.86
N THR A 57 -1.45 5.43 1.89
CA THR A 57 -1.68 6.32 0.75
C THR A 57 -2.15 7.70 1.21
N ALA A 58 -3.01 7.76 2.24
CA ALA A 58 -3.46 9.03 2.80
C ALA A 58 -2.31 9.80 3.44
N PHE A 59 -1.40 9.10 4.12
CA PHE A 59 -0.19 9.71 4.69
C PHE A 59 0.72 10.28 3.59
N LEU A 60 1.00 9.50 2.52
CA LEU A 60 1.81 10.00 1.39
C LEU A 60 1.16 11.21 0.70
N LYS A 61 -0.18 11.21 0.54
CA LYS A 61 -0.90 12.35 -0.03
C LYS A 61 -0.85 13.58 0.86
N PHE A 62 -0.93 13.39 2.17
CA PHE A 62 -0.73 14.48 3.12
C PHE A 62 0.69 15.07 3.02
N LEU A 63 1.72 14.22 2.93
CA LEU A 63 3.08 14.67 2.69
C LEU A 63 3.22 15.41 1.35
N GLU A 64 2.61 14.89 0.28
CA GLU A 64 2.58 15.52 -1.04
C GLU A 64 2.03 16.94 -0.96
N CYS A 65 0.84 17.13 -0.37
CA CYS A 65 0.25 18.45 -0.16
C CYS A 65 1.18 19.37 0.66
N LYS A 66 1.67 18.88 1.81
CA LYS A 66 2.53 19.67 2.69
C LYS A 66 3.87 20.05 2.08
N LEU A 67 4.46 19.18 1.30
CA LEU A 67 5.73 19.47 0.61
C LEU A 67 5.53 20.42 -0.56
N SER A 68 4.38 20.37 -1.24
CA SER A 68 4.04 21.23 -2.36
C SER A 68 3.64 22.65 -1.93
N GLU A 69 3.41 22.92 -0.63
CA GLU A 69 3.24 24.27 -0.10
C GLU A 69 4.49 25.16 -0.35
N ASP A 70 5.67 24.54 -0.39
CA ASP A 70 6.91 25.22 -0.77
C ASP A 70 7.19 24.98 -2.27
N VAL A 71 7.06 26.00 -3.07
CA VAL A 71 7.28 25.95 -4.54
C VAL A 71 8.71 25.58 -4.93
N GLN A 72 9.66 25.63 -4.01
CA GLN A 72 11.04 25.20 -4.26
C GLN A 72 11.16 23.68 -4.24
N ASN A 73 10.24 22.96 -3.62
CA ASN A 73 10.26 21.52 -3.55
C ASN A 73 9.76 20.89 -4.84
N LEU A 74 10.57 20.01 -5.43
CA LEU A 74 10.12 19.14 -6.50
C LEU A 74 9.51 17.85 -5.90
N VAL A 75 8.20 17.71 -5.97
CA VAL A 75 7.48 16.53 -5.47
C VAL A 75 7.07 15.64 -6.63
N ILE A 76 7.53 14.38 -6.62
CA ILE A 76 7.35 13.42 -7.71
C ILE A 76 6.57 12.20 -7.20
N PRO A 77 5.26 12.08 -7.45
CA PRO A 77 4.50 10.88 -7.11
C PRO A 77 4.79 9.75 -8.12
N VAL A 78 5.12 8.57 -7.60
CA VAL A 78 5.35 7.34 -8.37
C VAL A 78 4.42 6.25 -7.88
N ARG A 79 3.57 5.71 -8.77
CA ARG A 79 2.63 4.64 -8.45
C ARG A 79 3.06 3.33 -9.09
N PHE A 80 3.36 2.33 -8.26
CA PHE A 80 3.81 1.02 -8.73
C PHE A 80 2.72 0.27 -9.54
N LYS A 81 1.46 0.42 -9.17
CA LYS A 81 0.33 -0.21 -9.87
C LYS A 81 0.12 0.31 -11.29
N ALA A 82 0.49 1.58 -11.53
CA ALA A 82 0.44 2.18 -12.86
C ALA A 82 1.53 1.66 -13.80
N ILE A 83 2.50 0.88 -13.28
CA ILE A 83 3.53 0.24 -14.09
C ILE A 83 2.88 -0.86 -14.93
N ASP A 84 2.94 -0.73 -16.26
CA ASP A 84 2.39 -1.69 -17.21
C ASP A 84 3.01 -3.09 -17.03
N ASN A 85 2.22 -4.14 -17.27
CA ASN A 85 2.71 -5.53 -17.22
C ASN A 85 3.80 -5.79 -18.29
N VAL A 86 3.80 -5.05 -19.38
CA VAL A 86 4.87 -5.10 -20.40
C VAL A 86 6.17 -4.59 -19.81
N ASP A 87 6.14 -3.47 -19.08
CA ASP A 87 7.33 -2.91 -18.42
C ASP A 87 7.83 -3.80 -17.29
N LYS A 88 6.95 -4.40 -16.48
CA LYS A 88 7.34 -5.42 -15.50
C LYS A 88 8.02 -6.63 -16.15
N GLY A 89 7.53 -7.06 -17.31
CA GLY A 89 8.16 -8.11 -18.14
C GLY A 89 9.53 -7.71 -18.69
N ASN A 90 9.65 -6.47 -19.17
CA ASN A 90 10.90 -5.92 -19.68
C ASN A 90 11.97 -5.81 -18.58
N ILE A 91 11.60 -5.29 -17.39
CA ILE A 91 12.50 -5.23 -16.23
C ILE A 91 13.04 -6.63 -15.90
N ARG A 92 12.22 -7.66 -15.90
CA ARG A 92 12.67 -9.05 -15.65
C ARG A 92 13.63 -9.55 -16.72
N SER A 93 13.33 -9.32 -17.99
CA SER A 93 14.23 -9.69 -19.10
C SER A 93 15.58 -9.01 -18.96
N MET A 94 15.60 -7.74 -18.58
CA MET A 94 16.84 -7.00 -18.29
C MET A 94 17.64 -7.63 -17.16
N ALA A 95 16.99 -7.93 -16.04
CA ALA A 95 17.66 -8.49 -14.88
C ALA A 95 18.25 -9.88 -15.16
N ASN A 96 17.54 -10.72 -15.92
CA ASN A 96 18.07 -12.03 -16.32
C ASN A 96 19.32 -11.88 -17.20
N ASN A 97 19.32 -10.94 -18.13
CA ASN A 97 20.48 -10.66 -18.97
C ASN A 97 21.66 -10.11 -18.15
N ILE A 98 21.39 -9.29 -17.13
CA ILE A 98 22.39 -8.79 -16.18
C ILE A 98 22.98 -9.95 -15.37
N LYS A 99 22.15 -10.89 -14.90
CA LYS A 99 22.60 -12.08 -14.18
C LYS A 99 23.53 -12.96 -15.03
N GLU A 100 23.17 -13.21 -16.28
CA GLU A 100 23.98 -14.03 -17.19
C GLU A 100 25.35 -13.41 -17.48
N GLU A 101 25.42 -12.08 -17.65
CA GLU A 101 26.67 -11.37 -17.91
C GLU A 101 27.60 -11.31 -16.67
N VAL A 102 27.00 -11.20 -15.48
CA VAL A 102 27.75 -11.15 -14.20
C VAL A 102 28.25 -12.54 -13.78
N ILE A 103 27.48 -13.59 -14.04
CA ILE A 103 27.88 -14.98 -13.72
C ILE A 103 29.12 -15.43 -14.53
N GLN A 104 29.31 -14.89 -15.73
CA GLN A 104 30.50 -15.19 -16.54
C GLN A 104 31.77 -14.51 -15.99
N ASN A 105 31.68 -13.50 -15.16
CA ASN A 105 32.82 -12.66 -14.81
C ASN A 105 33.24 -12.57 -13.32
N VAL A 106 32.44 -12.94 -12.33
CA VAL A 106 32.83 -13.01 -10.88
C VAL A 106 31.66 -13.51 -10.00
N ASN A 107 31.94 -14.11 -8.84
CA ASN A 107 31.04 -14.44 -7.72
C ASN A 107 30.20 -13.21 -7.26
N VAL A 108 29.13 -12.89 -7.92
CA VAL A 108 28.18 -11.86 -7.49
C VAL A 108 26.88 -12.50 -7.04
N ASP A 109 26.47 -12.09 -5.87
CA ASP A 109 25.22 -12.50 -5.23
C ASP A 109 24.03 -12.37 -6.20
N LYS A 110 23.30 -13.45 -6.38
CA LYS A 110 22.11 -13.55 -7.29
C LYS A 110 21.00 -12.54 -6.97
N SER A 111 21.13 -11.81 -5.85
CA SER A 111 20.11 -10.89 -5.31
C SER A 111 20.10 -9.48 -5.93
N THR A 112 21.16 -9.05 -6.65
CA THR A 112 21.38 -7.63 -7.01
C THR A 112 20.83 -7.19 -8.36
N SER A 113 20.05 -7.99 -9.06
CA SER A 113 19.78 -7.78 -10.49
C SER A 113 18.80 -6.67 -10.85
N TYR A 114 17.79 -6.39 -10.01
CA TYR A 114 16.81 -5.32 -10.32
C TYR A 114 17.16 -3.97 -9.66
N ILE A 115 18.02 -3.96 -8.65
CA ILE A 115 18.39 -2.75 -7.90
C ILE A 115 18.92 -1.67 -8.84
N LEU A 116 19.87 -2.04 -9.72
CA LEU A 116 20.46 -1.11 -10.68
C LEU A 116 19.40 -0.48 -11.61
N ILE A 117 18.45 -1.27 -12.08
CA ILE A 117 17.37 -0.81 -12.94
C ILE A 117 16.51 0.23 -12.20
N TRP A 118 16.17 -0.05 -10.94
CA TRP A 118 15.40 0.87 -10.12
C TRP A 118 16.17 2.16 -9.80
N GLN A 119 17.47 2.06 -9.53
CA GLN A 119 18.30 3.25 -9.32
C GLN A 119 18.31 4.16 -10.56
N ILE A 120 18.51 3.59 -11.76
CA ILE A 120 18.49 4.36 -13.01
C ILE A 120 17.09 4.95 -13.26
N TYR A 121 16.03 4.19 -12.98
CA TYR A 121 14.67 4.69 -13.07
C TYR A 121 14.42 5.88 -12.15
N LEU A 122 14.82 5.81 -10.87
CA LEU A 122 14.65 6.88 -9.90
C LEU A 122 15.45 8.12 -10.31
N ILE A 123 16.70 7.96 -10.77
CA ILE A 123 17.51 9.07 -11.30
C ILE A 123 16.81 9.71 -12.52
N ASN A 124 16.28 8.89 -13.43
CA ASN A 124 15.56 9.40 -14.59
C ASN A 124 14.30 10.19 -14.19
N GLN A 125 13.55 9.73 -13.16
CA GLN A 125 12.40 10.49 -12.66
C GLN A 125 12.83 11.86 -12.11
N VAL A 126 13.92 11.94 -11.36
CA VAL A 126 14.46 13.20 -10.83
C VAL A 126 14.81 14.14 -11.99
N ILE A 127 15.67 13.70 -12.91
CA ILE A 127 16.18 14.54 -14.01
C ILE A 127 15.06 14.99 -14.96
N LYS A 128 14.15 14.08 -15.31
CA LYS A 128 13.01 14.37 -16.20
C LYS A 128 12.08 15.42 -15.62
N ASN A 129 11.69 15.27 -14.36
CA ASN A 129 10.76 16.19 -13.73
C ASN A 129 11.41 17.53 -13.40
N ALA A 130 12.70 17.56 -13.05
CA ALA A 130 13.45 18.79 -12.87
C ALA A 130 13.46 19.64 -14.16
N ASN A 131 13.80 19.04 -15.28
CA ASN A 131 13.85 19.75 -16.57
C ASN A 131 12.47 20.25 -17.04
N ASN A 132 11.39 19.52 -16.72
CA ASN A 132 10.03 19.93 -17.07
C ASN A 132 9.49 21.06 -16.17
N GLY A 133 10.01 21.20 -14.95
CA GLY A 133 9.53 22.13 -13.93
C GLY A 133 10.46 23.34 -13.66
N GLU A 134 11.53 23.51 -14.45
CA GLU A 134 12.52 24.58 -14.26
C GLU A 134 13.22 24.57 -12.87
N TYR A 135 13.39 23.37 -12.28
CA TYR A 135 14.09 23.20 -11.01
C TYR A 135 15.61 23.07 -11.21
N HIS A 136 16.39 23.82 -10.44
CA HIS A 136 17.85 23.77 -10.46
C HIS A 136 18.37 22.76 -9.42
N LEU A 137 18.49 21.49 -9.80
CA LEU A 137 18.91 20.43 -8.89
C LEU A 137 20.43 20.26 -8.84
N PHE A 138 21.10 20.41 -9.98
CA PHE A 138 22.52 20.19 -10.12
C PHE A 138 23.16 21.31 -10.92
N GLN A 139 24.45 21.52 -10.69
CA GLN A 139 25.23 22.42 -11.54
C GLN A 139 25.36 21.81 -12.95
N GLU A 140 25.16 22.66 -13.97
CA GLU A 140 25.23 22.24 -15.38
C GLU A 140 26.69 22.11 -15.84
N ASP A 141 27.39 21.13 -15.29
CA ASP A 141 28.73 20.76 -15.67
C ASP A 141 28.75 19.70 -16.81
N LYS A 142 29.96 19.27 -17.19
CA LYS A 142 30.14 18.22 -18.19
C LYS A 142 29.52 16.89 -17.80
N ASN A 143 29.55 16.53 -16.50
CA ASN A 143 28.99 15.29 -15.99
C ASN A 143 27.45 15.31 -16.06
N TYR A 144 26.83 16.44 -15.70
CA TYR A 144 25.38 16.62 -15.79
C TYR A 144 24.88 16.54 -17.26
N ILE A 145 25.57 17.27 -18.17
CA ILE A 145 25.20 17.23 -19.59
C ILE A 145 25.32 15.81 -20.16
N LEU A 146 26.37 15.08 -19.77
CA LEU A 146 26.56 13.70 -20.20
C LEU A 146 25.52 12.76 -19.62
N LEU A 147 25.20 12.90 -18.32
CA LEU A 147 24.15 12.13 -17.65
C LEU A 147 22.81 12.27 -18.40
N ILE A 148 22.39 13.51 -18.71
CA ILE A 148 21.15 13.76 -19.47
C ILE A 148 21.20 13.08 -20.84
N LYS A 149 22.31 13.18 -21.56
CA LYS A 149 22.45 12.53 -22.86
C LYS A 149 22.32 11.02 -22.77
N LEU A 150 22.91 10.38 -21.76
CA LEU A 150 22.82 8.93 -21.53
C LEU A 150 21.42 8.50 -21.13
N LEU A 151 20.76 9.24 -20.25
CA LEU A 151 19.37 8.98 -19.86
C LEU A 151 18.44 9.12 -21.08
N ARG A 152 18.57 10.20 -21.87
CA ARG A 152 17.82 10.37 -23.12
C ARG A 152 18.08 9.24 -24.12
N LEU A 153 19.32 8.76 -24.21
CA LEU A 153 19.65 7.63 -25.06
C LEU A 153 18.94 6.35 -24.65
N LEU A 154 18.85 6.09 -23.33
CA LEU A 154 18.15 4.92 -22.80
C LEU A 154 16.62 5.01 -22.91
N TYR A 155 16.04 6.22 -22.79
CA TYR A 155 14.60 6.46 -22.68
C TYR A 155 14.01 7.29 -23.84
N ALA A 156 14.78 7.56 -24.90
CA ALA A 156 14.51 8.64 -25.88
C ALA A 156 13.23 8.53 -26.69
N ASP A 157 12.72 7.34 -26.94
CA ASP A 157 11.56 7.18 -27.84
C ASP A 157 10.24 6.81 -27.14
N GLU A 158 10.21 6.76 -25.81
CA GLU A 158 9.04 6.26 -25.09
C GLU A 158 8.77 7.09 -23.83
N ALA A 159 8.15 8.26 -24.02
CA ALA A 159 7.65 9.07 -22.92
C ALA A 159 6.68 8.23 -22.05
N GLY A 160 7.07 7.93 -20.81
CA GLY A 160 6.27 7.19 -19.84
C GLY A 160 6.71 5.75 -19.57
N LYS A 161 7.62 5.17 -20.35
CA LYS A 161 8.11 3.81 -20.07
C LYS A 161 9.20 3.80 -19.01
N ILE A 162 9.11 2.82 -18.14
CA ILE A 162 10.01 2.63 -17.00
C ILE A 162 11.36 2.10 -17.43
N VAL A 163 11.38 1.38 -18.57
CA VAL A 163 12.55 0.65 -19.00
C VAL A 163 12.69 0.71 -20.52
N PRO A 164 13.88 1.00 -21.05
CA PRO A 164 14.15 0.88 -22.47
C PRO A 164 13.95 -0.57 -22.92
N LYS A 165 13.44 -0.74 -24.13
CA LYS A 165 13.23 -2.06 -24.72
C LYS A 165 14.57 -2.75 -24.96
N LEU A 166 14.90 -3.75 -24.14
CA LEU A 166 16.16 -4.49 -24.27
C LEU A 166 15.98 -5.82 -25.00
N THR A 167 16.98 -6.13 -25.80
CA THR A 167 17.13 -7.44 -26.41
C THR A 167 18.52 -7.97 -26.08
N LYS A 168 18.61 -9.07 -25.31
CA LYS A 168 19.89 -9.69 -24.89
C LYS A 168 20.86 -8.72 -24.18
N GLY A 169 20.37 -7.89 -23.23
CA GLY A 169 21.20 -6.96 -22.46
C GLY A 169 21.55 -5.64 -23.17
N TYR A 170 21.08 -5.43 -24.39
CA TYR A 170 21.36 -4.25 -25.20
C TYR A 170 20.10 -3.42 -25.45
N ALA A 171 20.19 -2.10 -25.25
CA ALA A 171 19.15 -1.16 -25.63
C ALA A 171 19.29 -0.78 -27.14
N LYS A 172 18.16 -0.72 -27.85
CA LYS A 172 18.13 -0.16 -29.21
C LYS A 172 18.18 1.36 -29.12
N ILE A 173 19.06 1.98 -29.86
CA ILE A 173 19.26 3.44 -29.86
C ILE A 173 19.24 4.01 -31.27
N ASN A 174 19.03 5.34 -31.36
CA ASN A 174 19.12 6.05 -32.64
C ASN A 174 20.57 6.52 -32.88
N ILE A 175 21.14 6.16 -34.03
CA ILE A 175 22.52 6.49 -34.42
C ILE A 175 22.80 8.00 -34.41
N SER A 176 21.82 8.83 -34.77
CA SER A 176 21.97 10.28 -34.74
C SER A 176 22.23 10.85 -33.36
N SER A 177 21.68 10.21 -32.34
CA SER A 177 21.87 10.58 -30.91
C SER A 177 23.26 10.20 -30.40
N MET A 178 23.90 9.16 -30.97
CA MET A 178 25.24 8.71 -30.56
C MET A 178 26.37 9.64 -31.03
N LYS A 179 26.29 10.19 -32.24
CA LYS A 179 27.36 11.06 -32.80
C LYS A 179 27.69 12.26 -31.89
N GLY A 180 26.67 12.80 -31.22
CA GLY A 180 26.84 13.90 -30.22
C GLY A 180 27.47 13.46 -28.91
N ILE A 181 27.38 12.18 -28.55
CA ILE A 181 27.89 11.62 -27.30
C ILE A 181 29.35 11.15 -27.48
N GLU A 182 29.66 10.44 -28.54
CA GLU A 182 31.02 9.99 -28.88
C GLU A 182 32.02 11.17 -28.93
N ALA A 183 31.58 12.31 -29.53
CA ALA A 183 32.41 13.51 -29.63
C ALA A 183 32.64 14.22 -28.28
N SER A 184 31.78 13.99 -27.29
CA SER A 184 31.81 14.71 -25.99
C SER A 184 32.51 13.95 -24.90
N VAL A 185 32.68 12.63 -24.99
CA VAL A 185 32.90 11.76 -23.83
C VAL A 185 34.26 11.05 -23.87
N GLY A 186 34.85 10.78 -25.05
CA GLY A 186 36.08 9.98 -25.11
C GLY A 186 35.99 8.64 -24.35
N LEU A 187 34.78 8.15 -24.08
CA LEU A 187 34.53 6.96 -23.27
C LEU A 187 34.14 5.79 -24.20
N ASP A 188 34.70 4.62 -23.89
CA ASP A 188 34.34 3.33 -24.47
C ASP A 188 32.91 2.90 -24.06
N ILE A 189 31.88 3.56 -24.65
CA ILE A 189 30.53 3.03 -24.60
C ILE A 189 30.52 1.86 -25.58
N GLU A 190 30.34 0.64 -25.08
CA GLU A 190 30.18 -0.53 -25.97
C GLU A 190 28.93 -0.39 -26.82
N TYR A 191 29.16 0.11 -28.03
CA TYR A 191 28.15 0.32 -29.04
C TYR A 191 28.42 -0.58 -30.26
N ASP A 192 27.45 -1.43 -30.57
CA ASP A 192 27.49 -2.21 -31.79
C ASP A 192 26.84 -1.42 -32.94
N LYS A 193 27.67 -0.86 -33.80
CA LYS A 193 27.25 -0.07 -34.98
C LYS A 193 26.36 -0.86 -35.96
N LYS A 194 26.48 -2.20 -36.00
CA LYS A 194 25.69 -3.05 -36.92
C LYS A 194 24.28 -3.33 -36.36
N THR A 195 24.14 -3.45 -35.05
CA THR A 195 22.87 -3.79 -34.39
C THR A 195 22.18 -2.58 -33.79
N GLU A 196 22.80 -1.39 -33.82
CA GLU A 196 22.32 -0.17 -33.16
C GLU A 196 22.00 -0.37 -31.67
N ARG A 197 22.89 -1.03 -30.94
CA ARG A 197 22.67 -1.42 -29.56
C ARG A 197 23.79 -1.00 -28.62
N ILE A 198 23.45 -0.58 -27.41
CA ILE A 198 24.40 -0.30 -26.34
C ILE A 198 24.22 -1.30 -25.17
N ASN A 199 25.32 -1.59 -24.50
CA ASN A 199 25.33 -2.43 -23.31
C ASN A 199 24.69 -1.67 -22.14
N PHE A 200 23.52 -2.12 -21.68
CA PHE A 200 22.77 -1.46 -20.62
C PHE A 200 23.56 -1.42 -19.30
N ASN A 201 24.21 -2.51 -18.89
CA ASN A 201 24.94 -2.58 -17.63
C ASN A 201 26.07 -1.59 -17.53
N LYS A 202 26.89 -1.51 -18.60
CA LYS A 202 27.99 -0.56 -18.64
C LYS A 202 27.49 0.87 -18.63
N THR A 203 26.45 1.15 -19.42
CA THR A 203 25.80 2.47 -19.46
C THR A 203 25.18 2.84 -18.10
N ALA A 204 24.49 1.92 -17.44
CA ALA A 204 23.88 2.16 -16.14
C ALA A 204 24.91 2.42 -15.04
N LYS A 205 26.02 1.66 -15.02
CA LYS A 205 27.14 1.92 -14.10
C LYS A 205 27.75 3.29 -14.34
N LEU A 206 27.93 3.68 -15.63
CA LEU A 206 28.41 5.00 -15.98
C LEU A 206 27.46 6.10 -15.52
N ILE A 207 26.15 5.91 -15.68
CA ILE A 207 25.13 6.85 -15.18
C ILE A 207 25.26 7.02 -13.66
N LEU A 208 25.41 5.92 -12.90
CA LEU A 208 25.61 6.00 -11.44
C LEU A 208 26.91 6.71 -11.07
N ASP A 209 28.02 6.44 -11.76
CA ASP A 209 29.30 7.12 -11.56
C ASP A 209 29.20 8.62 -11.86
N LEU A 210 28.55 9.00 -12.95
CA LEU A 210 28.30 10.40 -13.28
C LEU A 210 27.41 11.07 -12.24
N TYR A 211 26.31 10.40 -11.83
CA TYR A 211 25.39 10.91 -10.80
C TYR A 211 26.10 11.15 -9.48
N SER A 212 27.03 10.27 -9.08
CA SER A 212 27.81 10.44 -7.84
C SER A 212 28.82 11.61 -7.88
N LYS A 213 29.12 12.14 -9.07
CA LYS A 213 30.04 13.28 -9.26
C LYS A 213 29.32 14.61 -9.46
N LEU A 214 27.97 14.61 -9.47
CA LEU A 214 27.21 15.84 -9.65
C LEU A 214 27.28 16.70 -8.39
N GLU A 215 27.49 17.98 -8.57
CA GLU A 215 27.37 18.97 -7.51
C GLU A 215 25.90 19.40 -7.39
N TYR A 216 25.34 19.21 -6.19
CA TYR A 216 23.97 19.58 -5.92
C TYR A 216 23.82 21.10 -5.81
N ALA A 217 22.78 21.65 -6.47
CA ALA A 217 22.59 23.08 -6.47
C ALA A 217 21.66 23.53 -5.34
N GLU A 218 20.33 23.41 -5.51
CA GLU A 218 19.45 24.15 -4.58
C GLU A 218 18.16 23.40 -4.21
N ASN A 219 17.30 23.07 -5.16
CA ASN A 219 15.94 22.66 -4.89
C ASN A 219 15.79 21.27 -4.29
N PRO A 220 15.08 21.09 -3.14
CA PRO A 220 14.82 19.77 -2.59
C PRO A 220 13.93 18.93 -3.49
N VAL A 221 14.16 17.60 -3.51
CA VAL A 221 13.39 16.63 -4.27
C VAL A 221 12.80 15.57 -3.35
N TYR A 222 11.53 15.28 -3.53
CA TYR A 222 10.81 14.23 -2.82
C TYR A 222 10.14 13.29 -3.81
N ILE A 223 10.58 12.03 -3.85
CA ILE A 223 9.92 10.98 -4.63
C ILE A 223 9.01 10.19 -3.68
N LEU A 224 7.70 10.18 -3.97
CA LEU A 224 6.70 9.50 -3.15
C LEU A 224 6.23 8.24 -3.86
N VAL A 225 6.66 7.06 -3.39
CA VAL A 225 6.38 5.76 -4.02
C VAL A 225 5.20 5.09 -3.32
N ASP A 226 4.12 4.80 -4.05
CA ASP A 226 2.91 4.17 -3.51
C ASP A 226 2.47 2.95 -4.33
N GLU A 227 1.48 2.25 -3.81
CA GLU A 227 0.80 1.10 -4.45
C GLU A 227 1.75 -0.06 -4.77
N LEU A 228 2.69 -0.37 -3.86
CA LEU A 228 3.52 -1.56 -3.94
C LEU A 228 2.65 -2.81 -3.71
N GLU A 229 2.04 -3.31 -4.79
CA GLU A 229 1.15 -4.47 -4.79
C GLU A 229 1.76 -5.63 -5.58
N ILE A 230 1.48 -6.86 -5.11
CA ILE A 230 1.90 -8.09 -5.79
C ILE A 230 0.75 -8.57 -6.66
N SER A 231 1.03 -8.89 -7.92
CA SER A 231 0.06 -9.54 -8.80
C SER A 231 -0.10 -11.01 -8.42
N VAL A 232 -1.35 -11.50 -8.42
CA VAL A 232 -1.68 -12.87 -7.98
C VAL A 232 -2.21 -13.73 -9.12
N LYS A 233 -2.28 -13.17 -10.32
CA LYS A 233 -2.87 -13.85 -11.49
C LYS A 233 -2.22 -15.20 -11.79
N ASN A 234 -0.92 -15.34 -11.57
CA ASN A 234 -0.23 -16.60 -11.69
C ASN A 234 1.09 -16.63 -10.89
N LYS A 235 1.60 -17.84 -10.58
CA LYS A 235 2.80 -18.06 -9.76
C LYS A 235 4.06 -17.39 -10.33
N LYS A 236 4.18 -17.24 -11.65
CA LYS A 236 5.34 -16.59 -12.28
C LYS A 236 5.31 -15.09 -12.09
N GLU A 237 4.15 -14.46 -12.24
CA GLU A 237 3.96 -13.03 -12.00
C GLU A 237 4.14 -12.70 -10.52
N PHE A 238 3.61 -13.51 -9.64
CA PHE A 238 3.77 -13.38 -8.20
C PHE A 238 5.26 -13.36 -7.80
N SER A 239 6.05 -14.38 -8.18
CA SER A 239 7.49 -14.43 -7.86
C SER A 239 8.25 -13.24 -8.44
N ARG A 240 7.90 -12.80 -9.66
CA ARG A 240 8.47 -11.62 -10.29
C ARG A 240 8.20 -10.35 -9.47
N ASP A 241 6.94 -10.14 -9.06
CA ASP A 241 6.55 -8.92 -8.35
C ASP A 241 7.18 -8.88 -6.95
N VAL A 242 7.33 -10.03 -6.27
CA VAL A 242 8.05 -10.14 -5.01
C VAL A 242 9.51 -9.70 -5.16
N GLU A 243 10.22 -10.19 -6.19
CA GLU A 243 11.60 -9.80 -6.48
C GLU A 243 11.71 -8.31 -6.85
N LEU A 244 10.80 -7.80 -7.67
CA LEU A 244 10.77 -6.39 -8.09
C LEU A 244 10.58 -5.45 -6.90
N ILE A 245 9.65 -5.77 -6.00
CA ILE A 245 9.37 -4.94 -4.81
C ILE A 245 10.53 -5.00 -3.83
N ARG A 246 11.11 -6.20 -3.59
CA ARG A 246 12.32 -6.32 -2.78
C ARG A 246 13.42 -5.39 -3.26
N ASP A 247 13.75 -5.47 -4.54
CA ASP A 247 14.85 -4.72 -5.14
C ASP A 247 14.55 -3.22 -5.22
N LEU A 248 13.28 -2.84 -5.34
CA LEU A 248 12.87 -1.45 -5.23
C LEU A 248 13.09 -0.91 -3.80
N ILE A 249 12.72 -1.68 -2.76
CA ILE A 249 12.97 -1.31 -1.36
C ILE A 249 14.47 -1.11 -1.14
N LEU A 250 15.30 -2.04 -1.60
CA LEU A 250 16.77 -1.95 -1.48
C LEU A 250 17.35 -0.79 -2.33
N ALA A 251 16.79 -0.50 -3.48
CA ALA A 251 17.21 0.63 -4.31
C ALA A 251 16.87 1.97 -3.64
N ILE A 252 15.68 2.10 -3.03
CA ILE A 252 15.28 3.28 -2.27
C ILE A 252 16.23 3.52 -1.10
N ASP A 253 16.54 2.48 -0.34
CA ASP A 253 17.48 2.55 0.77
C ASP A 253 18.86 3.03 0.31
N LYS A 254 19.43 2.40 -0.72
CA LYS A 254 20.72 2.79 -1.32
C LYS A 254 20.73 4.22 -1.85
N MET A 255 19.66 4.64 -2.51
CA MET A 255 19.56 5.99 -3.08
C MET A 255 19.47 7.07 -2.00
N ASN A 256 18.72 6.83 -0.92
CA ASN A 256 18.63 7.74 0.22
C ASN A 256 19.99 7.86 0.93
N HIS A 257 20.71 6.75 1.13
CA HIS A 257 22.06 6.75 1.69
C HIS A 257 23.03 7.51 0.79
N MET A 258 23.04 7.21 -0.51
CA MET A 258 23.89 7.91 -1.48
C MET A 258 23.59 9.43 -1.49
N ALA A 259 22.32 9.83 -1.50
CA ALA A 259 21.96 11.23 -1.46
C ALA A 259 22.50 11.93 -0.20
N LYS A 260 22.40 11.25 0.97
CA LYS A 260 22.94 11.77 2.24
C LYS A 260 24.45 11.91 2.21
N GLU A 261 25.18 10.90 1.70
CA GLU A 261 26.64 10.90 1.58
C GLU A 261 27.16 12.01 0.65
N LEU A 262 26.42 12.24 -0.46
CA LEU A 262 26.77 13.26 -1.47
C LEU A 262 26.27 14.68 -1.11
N GLY A 263 25.49 14.82 -0.03
CA GLY A 263 24.88 16.11 0.33
C GLY A 263 23.73 16.52 -0.59
N HIS A 264 23.16 15.59 -1.37
CA HIS A 264 22.01 15.85 -2.23
C HIS A 264 20.74 15.95 -1.40
N LYS A 265 19.90 16.97 -1.65
CA LYS A 265 18.60 17.16 -0.97
C LYS A 265 17.49 16.31 -1.61
N ILE A 266 17.79 15.05 -1.92
CA ILE A 266 16.87 14.11 -2.56
C ILE A 266 16.42 13.08 -1.52
N LYS A 267 15.10 12.92 -1.37
CA LYS A 267 14.47 11.98 -0.44
C LYS A 267 13.46 11.12 -1.18
N ILE A 268 13.52 9.82 -0.99
CA ILE A 268 12.61 8.86 -1.61
C ILE A 268 11.83 8.18 -0.50
N ILE A 269 10.52 8.40 -0.45
CA ILE A 269 9.63 7.89 0.59
C ILE A 269 8.69 6.86 -0.04
N ALA A 270 8.54 5.69 0.58
CA ALA A 270 7.71 4.61 0.03
C ALA A 270 6.70 4.06 1.04
N ALA A 271 5.48 3.81 0.56
CA ALA A 271 4.46 3.09 1.30
C ALA A 271 4.54 1.59 1.02
N ILE A 272 4.73 0.78 2.07
CA ILE A 272 4.87 -0.68 1.97
C ILE A 272 3.72 -1.36 2.69
N ARG A 273 3.03 -2.28 2.03
CA ARG A 273 2.05 -3.14 2.68
C ARG A 273 2.75 -4.21 3.50
N ARG A 274 2.29 -4.44 4.72
CA ARG A 274 2.84 -5.47 5.61
C ARG A 274 2.72 -6.86 5.02
N GLU A 275 1.63 -7.12 4.32
CA GLU A 275 1.40 -8.38 3.62
C GLU A 275 2.45 -8.62 2.52
N VAL A 276 2.79 -7.57 1.78
CA VAL A 276 3.85 -7.60 0.74
C VAL A 276 5.21 -7.84 1.39
N MET A 277 5.52 -7.15 2.47
CA MET A 277 6.76 -7.34 3.23
C MET A 277 6.89 -8.78 3.73
N ASN A 278 5.82 -9.34 4.32
CA ASN A 278 5.81 -10.72 4.79
C ASN A 278 6.05 -11.72 3.65
N GLN A 279 5.52 -11.46 2.45
CA GLN A 279 5.79 -12.30 1.28
C GLN A 279 7.26 -12.22 0.85
N VAL A 280 7.85 -11.02 0.79
CA VAL A 280 9.27 -10.84 0.48
C VAL A 280 10.13 -11.62 1.48
N LEU A 281 9.83 -11.54 2.76
CA LEU A 281 10.54 -12.26 3.82
C LEU A 281 10.37 -13.78 3.73
N SER A 282 9.17 -14.28 3.40
CA SER A 282 8.91 -15.71 3.25
C SER A 282 9.71 -16.35 2.11
N TYR A 283 10.17 -15.57 1.15
CA TYR A 283 11.09 -15.98 0.09
C TYR A 283 12.56 -15.95 0.50
N GLY A 284 12.87 -15.66 1.78
CA GLY A 284 14.22 -15.61 2.32
C GLY A 284 15.02 -14.35 1.97
N TYR A 285 14.34 -13.27 1.63
CA TYR A 285 14.97 -12.02 1.27
C TYR A 285 15.11 -11.08 2.48
N GLU A 286 16.31 -10.58 2.70
CA GLU A 286 16.63 -9.66 3.81
C GLU A 286 16.29 -8.21 3.43
N ILE A 287 15.17 -7.71 3.93
CA ILE A 287 14.79 -6.29 3.87
C ILE A 287 14.48 -5.71 5.27
N ASN A 288 14.51 -6.57 6.30
CA ASN A 288 14.09 -6.17 7.64
C ASN A 288 14.90 -5.00 8.18
N LYS A 289 16.23 -5.03 8.04
CA LYS A 289 17.12 -4.00 8.62
C LYS A 289 16.75 -2.60 8.14
N CYS A 290 16.66 -2.39 6.83
CA CYS A 290 16.34 -1.07 6.31
C CYS A 290 14.90 -0.63 6.64
N VAL A 291 13.94 -1.56 6.69
CA VAL A 291 12.57 -1.24 7.05
C VAL A 291 12.39 -1.01 8.56
N GLU A 292 13.14 -1.70 9.41
CA GLU A 292 13.12 -1.48 10.86
C GLU A 292 13.84 -0.17 11.24
N ASP A 293 14.98 0.12 10.63
CA ASP A 293 15.77 1.31 10.94
C ASP A 293 15.13 2.60 10.42
N TYR A 294 14.51 2.56 9.23
CA TYR A 294 14.00 3.74 8.53
C TYR A 294 12.49 3.71 8.29
N GLY A 295 11.78 2.78 8.92
CA GLY A 295 10.34 2.61 8.76
C GLY A 295 9.52 3.06 9.96
N VAL A 296 8.29 3.50 9.68
CA VAL A 296 7.27 3.75 10.69
C VAL A 296 6.07 2.86 10.38
N VAL A 297 5.61 2.10 11.38
CA VAL A 297 4.47 1.21 11.26
C VAL A 297 3.20 1.95 11.69
N ILE A 298 2.22 2.02 10.78
CA ILE A 298 0.91 2.61 11.05
C ILE A 298 0.00 1.52 11.64
N GLU A 299 -0.26 1.63 12.94
CA GLU A 299 -1.19 0.79 13.70
C GLU A 299 -2.11 1.67 14.55
N TRP A 300 -3.42 1.48 14.40
CA TRP A 300 -4.43 2.33 15.05
C TRP A 300 -4.91 1.77 16.38
N PHE A 301 -4.84 0.46 16.57
CA PHE A 301 -5.22 -0.17 17.82
C PHE A 301 -4.18 0.07 18.92
N GLN A 302 -4.65 0.48 20.09
CA GLN A 302 -3.83 0.70 21.28
C GLN A 302 -4.22 -0.31 22.36
N LYS A 303 -3.33 -1.27 22.61
CA LYS A 303 -3.56 -2.27 23.66
C LYS A 303 -3.57 -1.61 25.04
N GLY A 304 -4.66 -1.85 25.80
CA GLY A 304 -4.80 -1.35 27.17
C GLY A 304 -5.32 0.08 27.29
N GLY A 305 -5.52 0.81 26.19
CA GLY A 305 -6.14 2.13 26.16
C GLY A 305 -7.68 2.06 26.30
N SER A 306 -8.29 3.16 26.72
CA SER A 306 -9.74 3.33 26.62
C SER A 306 -10.14 3.43 25.15
N TYR A 307 -11.29 2.85 24.76
CA TYR A 307 -11.84 3.04 23.43
C TYR A 307 -12.12 4.52 23.11
N MET A 308 -12.39 5.32 24.14
CA MET A 308 -12.62 6.77 24.01
C MET A 308 -11.40 7.53 23.49
N ASP A 309 -10.19 7.01 23.74
CA ASP A 309 -8.93 7.63 23.32
C ASP A 309 -8.49 7.13 21.93
N SER A 310 -9.32 6.33 21.25
CA SER A 310 -8.97 5.79 19.94
C SER A 310 -8.72 6.91 18.92
N PRO A 311 -7.54 6.93 18.26
CA PRO A 311 -7.26 7.93 17.22
C PRO A 311 -8.25 7.86 16.05
N LEU A 312 -8.92 6.71 15.86
CA LEU A 312 -9.93 6.55 14.80
C LEU A 312 -11.14 7.45 15.02
N LEU A 313 -11.51 7.70 16.28
CA LEU A 313 -12.60 8.64 16.62
C LEU A 313 -12.21 10.08 16.28
N LYS A 314 -10.94 10.46 16.51
CA LYS A 314 -10.41 11.77 16.15
C LYS A 314 -10.41 12.00 14.62
N ILE A 315 -10.25 10.93 13.81
CA ILE A 315 -10.42 11.06 12.36
C ILE A 315 -11.83 11.51 12.01
N ILE A 316 -12.86 10.96 12.67
CA ILE A 316 -14.26 11.36 12.46
C ILE A 316 -14.46 12.82 12.84
N GLU A 317 -13.98 13.22 14.02
CA GLU A 317 -14.05 14.59 14.52
C GLU A 317 -13.39 15.57 13.54
N ASN A 318 -12.15 15.29 13.11
CA ASN A 318 -11.42 16.12 12.16
C ASN A 318 -12.18 16.28 10.83
N LYS A 319 -12.76 15.21 10.29
CA LYS A 319 -13.54 15.29 9.04
C LYS A 319 -14.79 16.14 9.17
N ILE A 320 -15.47 16.07 10.29
CA ILE A 320 -16.62 16.90 10.59
C ILE A 320 -16.19 18.37 10.76
N HIS A 321 -15.16 18.65 11.54
CA HIS A 321 -14.61 19.99 11.75
C HIS A 321 -14.13 20.61 10.44
N ALA A 322 -13.39 19.85 9.61
CA ALA A 322 -12.98 20.34 8.28
C ALA A 322 -14.17 20.66 7.39
N THR A 323 -15.25 19.87 7.48
CA THR A 323 -16.48 20.16 6.74
C THR A 323 -17.17 21.43 7.27
N GLU A 324 -17.26 21.62 8.59
CA GLU A 324 -17.80 22.83 9.20
C GLU A 324 -17.00 24.05 8.77
N LYS A 325 -15.67 23.98 8.83
CA LYS A 325 -14.75 25.06 8.47
C LYS A 325 -14.91 25.50 7.01
N ILE A 326 -14.93 24.55 6.07
CA ILE A 326 -15.11 24.86 4.64
C ILE A 326 -16.48 25.48 4.36
N ASN A 327 -17.51 25.03 5.06
CA ASN A 327 -18.85 25.61 4.95
C ASN A 327 -19.02 26.91 5.76
N LYS A 328 -17.93 27.44 6.35
CA LYS A 328 -17.94 28.66 7.18
C LYS A 328 -18.92 28.59 8.35
N LEU A 329 -19.09 27.40 8.90
CA LEU A 329 -19.90 27.16 10.09
C LEU A 329 -19.03 27.23 11.36
N PRO A 330 -19.63 27.56 12.52
CA PRO A 330 -18.92 27.46 13.80
C PRO A 330 -18.45 26.02 14.04
N ILE A 331 -17.18 25.88 14.44
CA ILE A 331 -16.62 24.58 14.81
C ILE A 331 -17.29 24.08 16.08
N THR A 332 -17.73 22.85 16.06
CA THR A 332 -18.46 22.22 17.15
C THR A 332 -17.50 21.67 18.22
N ASP A 333 -17.69 22.03 19.49
CA ASP A 333 -16.88 21.52 20.60
C ASP A 333 -17.13 20.01 20.85
N ASP A 334 -18.35 19.56 20.71
CA ASP A 334 -18.75 18.17 20.91
C ASP A 334 -19.50 17.61 19.69
N VAL A 335 -18.72 17.01 18.81
CA VAL A 335 -19.21 16.36 17.59
C VAL A 335 -20.19 15.23 17.88
N TRP A 336 -19.92 14.47 18.95
CA TRP A 336 -20.68 13.28 19.28
C TRP A 336 -22.10 13.62 19.77
N ASN A 337 -22.24 14.63 20.62
CA ASN A 337 -23.55 15.09 21.06
C ASN A 337 -24.35 15.82 19.97
N LYS A 338 -23.65 16.47 19.03
CA LYS A 338 -24.33 17.26 17.98
C LYS A 338 -24.83 16.40 16.82
N TYR A 339 -24.04 15.41 16.39
CA TYR A 339 -24.27 14.68 15.15
C TYR A 339 -24.63 13.21 15.33
N PHE A 340 -24.57 12.67 16.54
CA PHE A 340 -24.83 11.26 16.80
C PHE A 340 -25.80 11.06 17.97
N VAL A 341 -26.63 10.03 17.89
CA VAL A 341 -27.35 9.56 19.09
C VAL A 341 -26.34 8.90 20.06
N PRO A 342 -26.56 9.04 21.38
CA PRO A 342 -25.56 8.56 22.36
C PRO A 342 -25.44 7.03 22.40
N ILE A 343 -26.52 6.31 22.13
CA ILE A 343 -26.60 4.84 22.22
C ILE A 343 -27.09 4.26 20.89
N VAL A 344 -26.42 3.23 20.43
CA VAL A 344 -26.77 2.44 19.25
C VAL A 344 -26.70 0.96 19.62
N ASN A 345 -27.79 0.22 19.47
CA ASN A 345 -27.88 -1.21 19.79
C ASN A 345 -27.35 -1.56 21.19
N GLY A 346 -27.70 -0.72 22.19
CA GLY A 346 -27.31 -0.91 23.58
C GLY A 346 -25.86 -0.57 23.94
N ASN A 347 -25.07 -0.07 22.97
CA ASN A 347 -23.72 0.38 23.18
C ASN A 347 -23.61 1.90 22.98
N GLU A 348 -22.67 2.53 23.67
CA GLU A 348 -22.27 3.90 23.37
C GLU A 348 -21.77 3.98 21.90
N VAL A 349 -22.19 5.03 21.16
CA VAL A 349 -22.03 5.11 19.70
C VAL A 349 -20.58 4.97 19.24
N ARG A 350 -19.61 5.53 19.95
CA ARG A 350 -18.17 5.41 19.64
C ARG A 350 -17.69 3.97 19.77
N LYS A 351 -18.13 3.27 20.83
CA LYS A 351 -17.85 1.85 21.04
C LYS A 351 -18.51 1.00 19.96
N HIS A 352 -19.76 1.34 19.59
CA HIS A 352 -20.48 0.68 18.50
C HIS A 352 -19.68 0.78 17.19
N ILE A 353 -19.30 2.00 16.77
CA ILE A 353 -18.51 2.23 15.56
C ILE A 353 -17.22 1.40 15.56
N LEU A 354 -16.42 1.48 16.63
CA LEU A 354 -15.15 0.75 16.70
C LEU A 354 -15.34 -0.77 16.69
N SER A 355 -16.41 -1.30 17.30
CA SER A 355 -16.69 -2.75 17.33
C SER A 355 -17.08 -3.34 15.99
N TYR A 356 -17.50 -2.51 15.02
CA TYR A 356 -17.85 -2.90 13.65
C TYR A 356 -16.70 -2.68 12.66
N THR A 357 -15.48 -2.39 13.12
CA THR A 357 -14.31 -2.15 12.27
C THR A 357 -13.18 -3.12 12.57
N TRP A 358 -12.25 -3.26 11.63
CA TRP A 358 -10.94 -3.91 11.84
C TRP A 358 -9.91 -2.93 12.41
N GLN A 359 -10.34 -1.91 13.15
CA GLN A 359 -9.50 -0.85 13.73
C GLN A 359 -8.67 -0.13 12.64
N ARG A 360 -9.30 0.19 11.51
CA ARG A 360 -8.66 0.87 10.37
C ARG A 360 -9.49 2.09 9.94
N PRO A 361 -8.86 3.19 9.52
CA PRO A 361 -9.56 4.39 9.04
C PRO A 361 -10.55 4.10 7.91
N ARG A 362 -10.15 3.25 6.94
CA ARG A 362 -11.00 2.87 5.80
C ARG A 362 -12.33 2.27 6.24
N ASP A 363 -12.32 1.41 7.25
CA ASP A 363 -13.55 0.75 7.72
C ASP A 363 -14.50 1.75 8.38
N VAL A 364 -13.94 2.67 9.18
CA VAL A 364 -14.70 3.75 9.83
C VAL A 364 -15.34 4.66 8.78
N ILE A 365 -14.55 5.12 7.81
CA ILE A 365 -15.03 5.99 6.73
C ILE A 365 -16.09 5.28 5.91
N ARG A 366 -15.86 4.03 5.53
CA ARG A 366 -16.79 3.23 4.74
C ARG A 366 -18.13 3.04 5.45
N MET A 367 -18.09 2.71 6.74
CA MET A 367 -19.30 2.58 7.57
C MET A 367 -20.09 3.88 7.61
N LEU A 368 -19.44 5.00 7.96
CA LEU A 368 -20.10 6.28 8.07
C LEU A 368 -20.68 6.78 6.73
N ARG A 369 -20.05 6.45 5.62
CA ARG A 369 -20.60 6.75 4.29
C ARG A 369 -21.89 5.98 4.02
N PHE A 370 -21.94 4.67 4.31
CA PHE A 370 -23.18 3.91 4.18
C PHE A 370 -24.28 4.42 5.12
N VAL A 371 -23.93 4.82 6.35
CA VAL A 371 -24.86 5.46 7.27
C VAL A 371 -25.35 6.82 6.74
N GLN A 372 -24.46 7.59 6.14
CA GLN A 372 -24.77 8.87 5.49
C GLN A 372 -25.75 8.70 4.32
N ASP A 373 -25.57 7.66 3.49
CA ASP A 373 -26.48 7.37 2.37
C ASP A 373 -27.93 7.14 2.83
N GLU A 374 -28.14 6.74 4.08
CA GLU A 374 -29.46 6.53 4.70
C GLU A 374 -30.01 7.79 5.41
N SER A 375 -29.26 8.91 5.42
CA SER A 375 -29.58 10.06 6.29
C SER A 375 -30.64 11.02 5.75
N GLY A 376 -30.89 11.05 4.44
CA GLY A 376 -31.83 12.00 3.84
C GLY A 376 -31.56 13.46 4.27
N GLU A 377 -32.54 14.09 4.93
CA GLU A 377 -32.47 15.48 5.40
C GLU A 377 -32.12 15.61 6.91
N GLU A 378 -31.80 14.49 7.55
CA GLU A 378 -31.53 14.43 8.99
C GLU A 378 -30.27 15.19 9.38
N LYS A 379 -30.25 15.66 10.63
CA LYS A 379 -29.12 16.38 11.23
C LYS A 379 -28.35 15.56 12.28
N VAL A 380 -28.89 14.43 12.67
CA VAL A 380 -28.34 13.52 13.69
C VAL A 380 -28.36 12.10 13.13
N ILE A 381 -27.27 11.40 13.25
CA ILE A 381 -27.17 9.98 12.88
C ILE A 381 -27.88 9.16 13.94
N SER A 382 -28.95 8.47 13.56
CA SER A 382 -29.78 7.64 14.41
C SER A 382 -29.41 6.17 14.36
N GLN A 383 -29.93 5.38 15.32
CA GLN A 383 -29.79 3.92 15.30
C GLN A 383 -30.37 3.31 14.00
N GLU A 384 -31.52 3.80 13.55
CA GLU A 384 -32.17 3.29 12.34
C GLU A 384 -31.31 3.44 11.09
N MET A 385 -30.52 4.52 10.99
CA MET A 385 -29.56 4.70 9.88
C MET A 385 -28.45 3.65 9.94
N PHE A 386 -27.91 3.37 11.13
CA PHE A 386 -26.96 2.28 11.31
C PHE A 386 -27.56 0.95 10.89
N ASP A 387 -28.77 0.62 11.37
CA ASP A 387 -29.42 -0.66 11.09
C ASP A 387 -29.66 -0.86 9.58
N ARG A 388 -30.10 0.17 8.86
CA ARG A 388 -30.28 0.13 7.40
C ARG A 388 -28.96 0.01 6.64
N ALA A 389 -27.92 0.68 7.11
CA ALA A 389 -26.60 0.69 6.47
C ALA A 389 -25.84 -0.64 6.64
N MET A 390 -26.09 -1.39 7.73
CA MET A 390 -25.28 -2.54 8.13
C MET A 390 -25.28 -3.67 7.10
N GLN A 391 -26.35 -3.90 6.36
CA GLN A 391 -26.36 -4.93 5.32
C GLN A 391 -25.35 -4.62 4.20
N LYS A 392 -25.41 -3.39 3.67
CA LYS A 392 -24.50 -2.92 2.61
C LYS A 392 -23.04 -2.88 3.11
N TYR A 393 -22.85 -2.43 4.34
CA TYR A 393 -21.53 -2.40 4.96
C TYR A 393 -20.93 -3.81 5.15
N SER A 394 -21.75 -4.76 5.61
CA SER A 394 -21.36 -6.16 5.79
C SER A 394 -20.94 -6.81 4.46
N GLU A 395 -21.73 -6.63 3.41
CA GLU A 395 -21.44 -7.13 2.07
C GLU A 395 -20.15 -6.50 1.50
N SER A 396 -20.03 -5.18 1.58
CA SER A 396 -18.82 -4.46 1.14
C SER A 396 -17.57 -4.92 1.90
N SER A 397 -17.72 -5.22 3.20
CA SER A 397 -16.62 -5.71 4.04
C SER A 397 -16.18 -7.11 3.64
N TRP A 398 -17.14 -8.00 3.35
CA TRP A 398 -16.81 -9.32 2.82
C TRP A 398 -16.11 -9.25 1.45
N ASN A 399 -16.61 -8.41 0.55
CA ASN A 399 -16.02 -8.26 -0.79
C ASN A 399 -14.55 -7.83 -0.72
N GLU A 400 -14.20 -6.89 0.18
CA GLU A 400 -12.81 -6.48 0.40
C GLU A 400 -11.94 -7.65 0.93
N ILE A 401 -12.47 -8.45 1.86
CA ILE A 401 -11.77 -9.63 2.38
C ILE A 401 -11.65 -10.70 1.30
N ALA A 402 -12.68 -10.94 0.51
CA ALA A 402 -12.68 -11.92 -0.56
C ALA A 402 -11.63 -11.60 -1.64
N GLU A 403 -11.44 -10.32 -1.99
CA GLU A 403 -10.35 -9.89 -2.88
C GLU A 403 -8.97 -10.28 -2.32
N GLU A 404 -8.75 -10.11 -1.02
CA GLU A 404 -7.49 -10.48 -0.39
C GLU A 404 -7.34 -12.00 -0.26
N LEU A 405 -8.41 -12.72 0.06
CA LEU A 405 -8.41 -14.18 0.09
C LEU A 405 -8.12 -14.81 -1.28
N ALA A 406 -8.56 -14.18 -2.36
CA ALA A 406 -8.25 -14.61 -3.73
C ALA A 406 -6.74 -14.64 -4.02
N LEU A 407 -5.92 -13.91 -3.25
CA LEU A 407 -4.47 -13.97 -3.30
C LEU A 407 -3.93 -15.32 -2.82
N SER A 408 -4.59 -15.93 -1.84
CA SER A 408 -4.20 -17.24 -1.28
C SER A 408 -4.96 -18.39 -1.91
N TYR A 409 -6.20 -18.13 -2.32
CA TYR A 409 -7.12 -19.12 -2.90
C TYR A 409 -7.50 -18.69 -4.32
N THR A 410 -6.62 -18.97 -5.27
CA THR A 410 -6.64 -18.41 -6.65
C THR A 410 -7.84 -18.80 -7.52
N ASP A 411 -8.62 -19.81 -7.13
CA ASP A 411 -9.84 -20.22 -7.83
C ASP A 411 -11.06 -19.51 -7.23
N ALA A 412 -11.89 -18.91 -8.07
CA ALA A 412 -13.14 -18.26 -7.64
C ALA A 412 -14.08 -19.22 -6.88
N ARG A 413 -14.07 -20.52 -7.21
CA ARG A 413 -14.83 -21.56 -6.49
C ARG A 413 -14.38 -21.69 -5.04
N ASN A 414 -13.10 -21.45 -4.74
CA ASN A 414 -12.58 -21.49 -3.37
C ASN A 414 -13.21 -20.39 -2.52
N ILE A 415 -13.37 -19.19 -3.07
CA ILE A 415 -14.02 -18.06 -2.37
C ILE A 415 -15.49 -18.35 -2.11
N GLU A 416 -16.19 -18.97 -3.07
CA GLU A 416 -17.59 -19.42 -2.88
C GLU A 416 -17.68 -20.54 -1.83
N ALA A 417 -16.71 -21.46 -1.77
CA ALA A 417 -16.65 -22.50 -0.74
C ALA A 417 -16.48 -21.89 0.67
N ILE A 418 -15.59 -20.90 0.81
CA ILE A 418 -15.38 -20.18 2.07
C ILE A 418 -16.65 -19.44 2.49
N LYS A 419 -17.29 -18.72 1.57
CA LYS A 419 -18.56 -18.05 1.81
C LYS A 419 -19.65 -19.01 2.27
N LYS A 420 -19.80 -20.14 1.56
CA LYS A 420 -20.78 -21.18 1.90
C LYS A 420 -20.51 -21.79 3.25
N PHE A 421 -19.26 -22.04 3.58
CA PHE A 421 -18.84 -22.56 4.87
C PHE A 421 -19.30 -21.68 6.04
N PHE A 422 -19.18 -20.37 5.93
CA PHE A 422 -19.60 -19.43 6.99
C PHE A 422 -21.08 -19.10 6.96
N THR A 423 -21.78 -19.27 5.84
CA THR A 423 -23.22 -18.95 5.74
C THR A 423 -24.05 -19.81 6.70
N GLY A 424 -24.76 -19.16 7.63
CA GLY A 424 -25.61 -19.84 8.61
C GLY A 424 -24.83 -20.56 9.73
N ILE A 425 -23.54 -20.24 9.91
CA ILE A 425 -22.74 -20.81 10.98
C ILE A 425 -23.27 -20.40 12.37
N GLU A 426 -23.19 -21.30 13.34
CA GLU A 426 -23.57 -21.01 14.72
C GLU A 426 -22.37 -20.51 15.51
N VAL A 427 -22.53 -19.46 16.31
CA VAL A 427 -21.49 -18.90 17.15
C VAL A 427 -21.91 -18.97 18.64
N PRO A 428 -20.95 -19.24 19.55
CA PRO A 428 -19.56 -19.61 19.31
C PRO A 428 -19.41 -21.04 18.76
N PHE A 429 -18.33 -21.32 18.04
CA PHE A 429 -18.06 -22.61 17.42
C PHE A 429 -16.66 -23.16 17.79
N THR A 430 -16.52 -24.49 17.74
CA THR A 430 -15.28 -25.21 18.03
C THR A 430 -14.61 -25.72 16.76
N PHE A 431 -13.35 -26.16 16.85
CA PHE A 431 -12.65 -26.81 15.76
C PHE A 431 -13.37 -28.07 15.25
N SER A 432 -13.84 -28.91 16.18
CA SER A 432 -14.59 -30.14 15.83
C SER A 432 -15.92 -29.83 15.13
N TYR A 433 -16.60 -28.75 15.50
CA TYR A 433 -17.78 -28.29 14.78
C TYR A 433 -17.44 -27.88 13.35
N CYS A 434 -16.30 -27.19 13.13
CA CYS A 434 -15.86 -26.80 11.79
C CYS A 434 -15.59 -28.02 10.89
N CYS A 435 -14.91 -29.05 11.42
CA CYS A 435 -14.65 -30.29 10.66
C CYS A 435 -15.95 -30.97 10.24
N ARG A 436 -16.86 -31.21 11.18
CA ARG A 436 -18.17 -31.82 10.89
C ARG A 436 -18.98 -31.00 9.87
N ARG A 437 -19.03 -29.68 10.03
CA ARG A 437 -19.72 -28.77 9.10
C ARG A 437 -19.14 -28.85 7.69
N ALA A 438 -17.83 -28.95 7.56
CA ALA A 438 -17.18 -29.10 6.24
C ALA A 438 -17.60 -30.41 5.56
N GLU A 439 -17.68 -31.51 6.32
CA GLU A 439 -18.16 -32.82 5.83
C GLU A 439 -19.64 -32.71 5.38
N GLU A 440 -20.53 -32.22 6.26
CA GLU A 440 -21.95 -32.07 5.96
C GLU A 440 -22.21 -31.19 4.72
N LEU A 441 -21.51 -30.06 4.60
CA LEU A 441 -21.62 -29.20 3.43
C LEU A 441 -20.98 -29.81 2.18
N GLY A 442 -19.91 -30.61 2.34
CA GLY A 442 -19.26 -31.31 1.25
C GLY A 442 -20.13 -32.39 0.62
N GLU A 443 -21.05 -33.02 1.38
CA GLU A 443 -22.05 -33.92 0.84
C GLU A 443 -23.06 -33.24 -0.10
N ILE A 444 -23.31 -31.94 0.11
CA ILE A 444 -24.28 -31.15 -0.64
C ILE A 444 -23.62 -30.36 -1.79
N TYR A 445 -22.43 -29.82 -1.54
CA TYR A 445 -21.74 -28.90 -2.44
C TYR A 445 -20.35 -29.43 -2.80
N GLU A 446 -20.18 -29.95 -4.01
CA GLU A 446 -18.93 -30.54 -4.51
C GLU A 446 -17.73 -29.59 -4.37
N TYR A 447 -17.90 -28.29 -4.67
CA TYR A 447 -16.82 -27.31 -4.55
C TYR A 447 -16.38 -27.05 -3.10
N VAL A 448 -17.24 -27.30 -2.10
CA VAL A 448 -16.86 -27.26 -0.67
C VAL A 448 -16.03 -28.47 -0.30
N LYS A 449 -16.41 -29.65 -0.79
CA LYS A 449 -15.65 -30.90 -0.62
C LYS A 449 -14.26 -30.76 -1.22
N GLU A 450 -14.17 -30.37 -2.50
CA GLU A 450 -12.89 -30.13 -3.19
C GLU A 450 -11.99 -29.14 -2.43
N PHE A 451 -12.58 -28.09 -1.85
CA PHE A 451 -11.84 -27.10 -1.05
C PHE A 451 -11.21 -27.73 0.20
N PHE A 452 -11.97 -28.45 1.01
CA PHE A 452 -11.46 -29.03 2.26
C PHE A 452 -10.66 -30.32 2.08
N GLU A 453 -10.74 -30.99 0.93
CA GLU A 453 -9.77 -32.01 0.53
C GLU A 453 -8.40 -31.44 0.19
N LYS A 454 -8.39 -30.22 -0.39
CA LYS A 454 -7.16 -29.52 -0.81
C LYS A 454 -6.50 -28.74 0.33
N TYR A 455 -7.28 -28.12 1.21
CA TYR A 455 -6.80 -27.26 2.28
C TYR A 455 -7.16 -27.80 3.66
N LYS A 456 -6.16 -27.99 4.53
CA LYS A 456 -6.39 -28.45 5.89
C LYS A 456 -7.23 -27.46 6.67
N MET A 457 -8.16 -27.95 7.49
CA MET A 457 -9.06 -27.11 8.31
C MET A 457 -8.28 -26.13 9.20
N ILE A 458 -7.17 -26.56 9.81
CA ILE A 458 -6.39 -25.70 10.68
C ILE A 458 -5.76 -24.54 9.91
N ASP A 459 -5.12 -24.79 8.78
CA ASP A 459 -4.48 -23.77 7.95
C ASP A 459 -5.52 -22.76 7.41
N PHE A 460 -6.71 -23.25 7.08
CA PHE A 460 -7.85 -22.43 6.69
C PHE A 460 -8.31 -21.49 7.82
N LEU A 461 -8.51 -22.02 9.04
CA LEU A 461 -8.97 -21.23 10.17
C LEU A 461 -7.91 -20.21 10.63
N GLU A 462 -6.62 -20.59 10.62
CA GLU A 462 -5.51 -19.66 10.87
C GLU A 462 -5.53 -18.51 9.87
N LYS A 463 -5.77 -18.84 8.59
CA LYS A 463 -5.89 -17.80 7.55
C LYS A 463 -7.09 -16.89 7.79
N MET A 464 -8.24 -17.43 8.18
CA MET A 464 -9.42 -16.62 8.53
C MET A 464 -9.17 -15.74 9.76
N PHE A 465 -8.38 -16.20 10.71
CA PHE A 465 -7.95 -15.42 11.88
C PHE A 465 -6.99 -14.29 11.47
N GLU A 466 -6.03 -14.55 10.59
CA GLU A 466 -5.12 -13.53 10.06
C GLU A 466 -5.88 -12.36 9.41
N TRP A 467 -6.94 -12.67 8.66
CA TRP A 467 -7.79 -11.66 8.01
C TRP A 467 -8.86 -11.06 8.93
N GLY A 468 -8.92 -11.51 10.18
CA GLY A 468 -9.89 -11.02 11.16
C GLY A 468 -11.33 -11.37 10.81
N VAL A 469 -11.57 -12.45 10.05
CA VAL A 469 -12.90 -13.02 9.81
C VAL A 469 -13.40 -13.70 11.08
N ILE A 470 -12.51 -14.45 11.73
CA ILE A 470 -12.76 -15.13 13.00
C ILE A 470 -11.85 -14.62 14.10
N GLY A 471 -12.26 -14.82 15.34
CA GLY A 471 -11.48 -14.50 16.53
C GLY A 471 -11.65 -15.54 17.62
N ASN A 472 -10.72 -15.56 18.58
CA ASN A 472 -10.81 -16.36 19.77
C ASN A 472 -11.92 -15.87 20.69
N SER A 473 -12.77 -16.73 21.22
CA SER A 473 -13.79 -16.43 22.22
C SER A 473 -13.29 -16.80 23.60
N GLY A 474 -13.44 -15.89 24.55
CA GLY A 474 -13.02 -16.13 25.92
C GLY A 474 -13.33 -14.94 26.84
N ALA A 475 -12.65 -14.81 27.97
CA ALA A 475 -12.83 -13.67 28.89
C ALA A 475 -12.56 -12.31 28.23
N ARG A 476 -11.74 -12.27 27.16
CA ARG A 476 -11.56 -11.13 26.26
C ARG A 476 -11.63 -11.67 24.84
N MET A 477 -12.61 -11.21 24.05
CA MET A 477 -12.64 -11.50 22.62
C MET A 477 -11.40 -10.94 21.97
N ALA A 478 -10.61 -11.82 21.36
CA ALA A 478 -9.35 -11.45 20.77
C ALA A 478 -9.35 -11.77 19.27
N PHE A 479 -9.08 -10.76 18.48
CA PHE A 479 -8.85 -10.84 17.06
C PHE A 479 -7.41 -10.46 16.74
N LYS A 480 -6.88 -10.93 15.63
CA LYS A 480 -5.53 -10.58 15.16
C LYS A 480 -5.28 -9.07 15.15
N PHE A 481 -6.24 -8.29 14.66
CA PHE A 481 -6.14 -6.83 14.60
C PHE A 481 -6.28 -6.13 15.97
N LEU A 482 -6.70 -6.84 17.01
CA LEU A 482 -6.69 -6.39 18.41
C LEU A 482 -5.44 -6.88 19.17
N GLY A 483 -4.42 -7.34 18.45
CA GLY A 483 -3.13 -7.71 19.01
C GLY A 483 -3.05 -9.14 19.56
N ASP A 484 -4.04 -10.00 19.27
CA ASP A 484 -3.87 -11.43 19.52
C ASP A 484 -2.87 -12.01 18.51
N ARG A 485 -2.01 -12.90 18.98
CA ARG A 485 -0.92 -13.40 18.16
C ARG A 485 -1.35 -14.56 17.28
N ASP A 486 -2.07 -15.51 17.88
CA ASP A 486 -2.34 -16.81 17.27
C ASP A 486 -3.78 -17.25 17.52
N LEU A 487 -4.31 -18.02 16.57
CA LEU A 487 -5.56 -18.73 16.77
C LEU A 487 -5.36 -19.80 17.84
N ALA A 488 -6.31 -19.91 18.78
CA ALA A 488 -6.35 -20.97 19.77
C ALA A 488 -7.42 -22.03 19.37
N PRO A 489 -7.08 -23.07 18.60
CA PRO A 489 -8.06 -24.02 18.05
C PRO A 489 -8.82 -24.83 19.11
N THR A 490 -8.25 -24.92 20.32
CA THR A 490 -8.89 -25.57 21.48
C THR A 490 -9.97 -24.73 22.14
N ASN A 491 -10.00 -23.42 21.83
CA ASN A 491 -10.99 -22.49 22.37
C ASN A 491 -12.19 -22.37 21.42
N ASN A 492 -13.26 -21.77 21.94
CA ASN A 492 -14.36 -21.33 21.10
C ASN A 492 -13.93 -20.19 20.20
N MET A 493 -14.45 -20.15 18.99
CA MET A 493 -14.23 -19.14 17.99
C MET A 493 -15.53 -18.39 17.67
N ILE A 494 -15.41 -17.17 17.22
CA ILE A 494 -16.53 -16.32 16.81
C ILE A 494 -16.26 -15.64 15.46
N ILE A 495 -17.34 -15.24 14.80
CA ILE A 495 -17.28 -14.39 13.59
C ILE A 495 -17.24 -12.91 14.02
N HIS A 496 -16.38 -12.13 13.34
CA HIS A 496 -16.33 -10.68 13.56
C HIS A 496 -17.68 -10.02 13.25
N THR A 497 -18.08 -9.09 14.10
CA THR A 497 -19.42 -8.50 14.10
C THR A 497 -19.90 -7.99 12.74
N PRO A 498 -19.12 -7.22 11.96
CA PRO A 498 -19.58 -6.71 10.66
C PRO A 498 -19.91 -7.81 9.64
N LEU A 499 -19.38 -9.01 9.77
CA LEU A 499 -19.63 -10.11 8.84
C LEU A 499 -20.85 -10.98 9.21
N ARG A 500 -21.41 -10.79 10.42
CA ARG A 500 -22.50 -11.64 10.92
C ARG A 500 -23.77 -11.53 10.07
N ASN A 501 -24.11 -10.33 9.63
CA ASN A 501 -25.28 -10.12 8.77
C ASN A 501 -25.08 -10.79 7.41
N PHE A 502 -23.93 -10.60 6.78
CA PHE A 502 -23.62 -11.18 5.48
C PHE A 502 -23.68 -12.71 5.50
N PHE A 503 -23.13 -13.33 6.53
CA PHE A 503 -23.14 -14.80 6.67
C PHE A 503 -24.42 -15.35 7.33
N ALA A 504 -25.39 -14.53 7.68
CA ALA A 504 -26.59 -14.94 8.41
C ALA A 504 -26.26 -15.81 9.64
N VAL A 505 -25.28 -15.35 10.43
CA VAL A 505 -24.74 -16.06 11.60
C VAL A 505 -25.82 -16.28 12.65
N LYS A 506 -25.93 -17.49 13.16
CA LYS A 506 -26.89 -17.87 14.19
C LYS A 506 -26.25 -17.88 15.57
N SER A 507 -26.96 -17.35 16.57
CA SER A 507 -26.53 -17.55 17.97
C SER A 507 -26.87 -18.96 18.40
N ARG A 508 -25.91 -19.68 18.94
CA ARG A 508 -26.15 -20.98 19.55
C ARG A 508 -27.08 -20.75 20.75
N ARG A 509 -28.30 -21.29 20.72
CA ARG A 509 -29.14 -21.31 21.91
C ARG A 509 -28.44 -22.19 22.93
N ASN A 510 -28.14 -21.64 24.12
CA ASN A 510 -27.78 -22.46 25.25
C ASN A 510 -29.00 -23.33 25.54
N ASN A 511 -28.99 -24.57 25.02
CA ASN A 511 -29.85 -25.58 25.61
C ASN A 511 -29.23 -25.88 26.95
N GLU A 512 -29.87 -25.37 28.00
CA GLU A 512 -29.68 -25.81 29.39
C GLU A 512 -29.80 -27.31 29.54
#